data_f33368a35a492e278bde552e4dcaf4fe
#
_entry.id   f33368a35a492e278bde552e4dcaf4fe
#
_cell.length_a   1.000
_cell.length_b   1.000
_cell.length_c   1.000
_cell.angle_alpha   90.00
_cell.angle_beta   90.00
_cell.angle_gamma   90.00
#
_symmetry.space_group_name_H-M   'P 1'
#
loop_
_entity.id
_entity.type
_entity.pdbx_description
1 polymer ?
#
loop_
_entity_poly.entity_id
_entity_poly.type
_entity_poly.pdbx_seq_one_letter_code
_entity_poly.pdbx_strand_id
1 'polypeptide(L)'
;MAIFFLFLLMLFSPSTGSAQVDPQLVELAKKEGELVVYSSSSAEEVRNLVDGFRKQYPFINASSYRSGDYAMLNRVRTEARGGLHAWDVLDMTTYPGYSLAKEGYFAKYAAPERKFIREGHLDDQSYWTSILSNVNVVVYNTKLVNRDSIPKRYEDLLDVKWKGKMGMEQYAYEWFANMLYVMGEEPGKAFMKRLGEQRIVYRGGRTLNTELLAAGEFSLGIALYLHRARDMRNKGAPIDWVMLEPSVANLHPVGLAAKAPHPSAGKLFIRYLLSQPVQEAFARSGQLPARKDAGAGLKDILRGVEPYPSQAKLADRLNENIDLFKKLLQVP
;
A
#
# COMPACT_ATOMS: atom_id res chain seq x y z
N MET A 1 -60.40 -13.22 -26.67
CA MET A 1 -59.63 -13.23 -25.40
C MET A 1 -58.17 -12.97 -25.78
N ALA A 2 -57.74 -11.71 -25.74
CA ALA A 2 -56.38 -11.30 -26.13
C ALA A 2 -55.53 -11.13 -24.87
N ILE A 3 -54.48 -11.91 -24.75
CA ILE A 3 -53.55 -11.86 -23.62
C ILE A 3 -52.45 -10.85 -23.97
N PHE A 4 -52.45 -9.70 -23.26
CA PHE A 4 -51.38 -8.71 -23.31
C PHE A 4 -50.23 -9.19 -22.46
N PHE A 5 -49.09 -9.49 -23.11
CA PHE A 5 -47.81 -9.69 -22.43
C PHE A 5 -47.19 -8.32 -22.10
N LEU A 6 -47.20 -7.97 -20.82
CA LEU A 6 -46.52 -6.76 -20.32
C LEU A 6 -45.01 -7.07 -20.17
N PHE A 7 -44.22 -6.56 -21.09
CA PHE A 7 -42.76 -6.60 -20.98
C PHE A 7 -42.33 -5.58 -19.91
N LEU A 8 -41.97 -6.08 -18.74
CA LEU A 8 -41.40 -5.29 -17.66
C LEU A 8 -39.93 -4.94 -18.02
N LEU A 9 -39.72 -3.74 -18.58
CA LEU A 9 -38.37 -3.19 -18.73
C LEU A 9 -37.78 -2.93 -17.33
N MET A 10 -36.91 -3.81 -16.84
CA MET A 10 -36.07 -3.51 -15.70
C MET A 10 -35.08 -2.40 -16.11
N LEU A 11 -35.38 -1.17 -15.71
CA LEU A 11 -34.48 -0.04 -15.74
C LEU A 11 -33.35 -0.34 -14.74
N PHE A 12 -32.21 -0.80 -15.25
CA PHE A 12 -30.96 -0.78 -14.51
C PHE A 12 -30.60 0.68 -14.25
N SER A 13 -30.87 1.18 -13.06
CA SER A 13 -30.33 2.46 -12.60
C SER A 13 -28.82 2.35 -12.54
N PRO A 14 -28.04 3.19 -13.24
CA PRO A 14 -26.61 3.17 -13.13
C PRO A 14 -26.22 3.59 -11.70
N SER A 15 -25.51 2.73 -11.01
CA SER A 15 -24.88 3.00 -9.73
C SER A 15 -24.01 4.26 -9.86
N THR A 16 -24.33 5.31 -9.12
CA THR A 16 -23.74 6.66 -9.18
C THR A 16 -22.32 6.71 -8.61
N GLY A 17 -21.40 5.84 -9.00
CA GLY A 17 -20.04 5.83 -8.48
C GLY A 17 -18.98 5.17 -9.38
N SER A 18 -19.36 4.59 -10.52
CA SER A 18 -18.43 3.96 -11.45
C SER A 18 -18.36 4.75 -12.75
N ALA A 19 -17.16 5.20 -13.13
CA ALA A 19 -16.93 5.71 -14.49
C ALA A 19 -17.13 4.53 -15.46
N GLN A 20 -18.10 4.66 -16.37
CA GLN A 20 -18.38 3.63 -17.38
C GLN A 20 -17.09 3.31 -18.15
N VAL A 21 -16.77 2.02 -18.28
CA VAL A 21 -15.59 1.60 -19.04
C VAL A 21 -15.89 1.80 -20.53
N ASP A 22 -14.97 2.46 -21.23
CA ASP A 22 -15.06 2.66 -22.67
C ASP A 22 -15.09 1.29 -23.37
N PRO A 23 -16.14 0.96 -24.16
CA PRO A 23 -16.22 -0.29 -24.91
C PRO A 23 -15.04 -0.50 -25.86
N GLN A 24 -14.49 0.59 -26.43
CA GLN A 24 -13.32 0.51 -27.30
C GLN A 24 -12.10 0.01 -26.55
N LEU A 25 -11.87 0.47 -25.30
CA LEU A 25 -10.79 -0.01 -24.47
C LEU A 25 -10.94 -1.51 -24.16
N VAL A 26 -12.17 -1.97 -23.90
CA VAL A 26 -12.45 -3.39 -23.65
C VAL A 26 -12.13 -4.25 -24.88
N GLU A 27 -12.54 -3.83 -26.07
CA GLU A 27 -12.26 -4.56 -27.32
C GLU A 27 -10.75 -4.58 -27.66
N LEU A 28 -10.02 -3.49 -27.39
CA LEU A 28 -8.56 -3.47 -27.57
C LEU A 28 -7.88 -4.43 -26.56
N ALA A 29 -8.25 -4.37 -25.30
CA ALA A 29 -7.72 -5.28 -24.27
C ALA A 29 -8.04 -6.76 -24.57
N LYS A 30 -9.22 -7.04 -25.14
CA LYS A 30 -9.60 -8.38 -25.60
C LYS A 30 -8.74 -8.87 -26.74
N LYS A 31 -8.35 -7.99 -27.67
CA LYS A 31 -7.42 -8.32 -28.77
C LYS A 31 -6.01 -8.61 -28.25
N GLU A 32 -5.56 -7.88 -27.22
CA GLU A 32 -4.27 -8.13 -26.57
C GLU A 32 -4.28 -9.47 -25.83
N GLY A 33 -5.37 -9.85 -25.17
CA GLY A 33 -5.62 -11.16 -24.59
C GLY A 33 -4.79 -11.53 -23.36
N GLU A 34 -3.76 -10.73 -23.03
CA GLU A 34 -2.83 -10.99 -21.93
C GLU A 34 -2.65 -9.77 -21.04
N LEU A 35 -2.21 -10.02 -19.79
CA LEU A 35 -1.81 -8.99 -18.84
C LEU A 35 -0.73 -9.55 -17.89
N VAL A 36 0.36 -8.83 -17.72
CA VAL A 36 1.41 -9.15 -16.75
C VAL A 36 1.50 -8.05 -15.70
N VAL A 37 1.21 -8.40 -14.45
CA VAL A 37 1.25 -7.49 -13.31
C VAL A 37 2.49 -7.76 -12.46
N TYR A 38 3.34 -6.77 -12.25
CA TYR A 38 4.38 -6.79 -11.23
C TYR A 38 3.86 -6.14 -9.96
N SER A 39 4.09 -6.76 -8.79
CA SER A 39 3.53 -6.28 -7.53
C SER A 39 4.47 -6.49 -6.36
N SER A 40 4.50 -5.53 -5.43
CA SER A 40 5.13 -5.68 -4.12
C SER A 40 4.14 -6.03 -3.00
N SER A 41 2.86 -6.08 -3.30
CA SER A 41 1.80 -6.53 -2.37
C SER A 41 2.03 -7.97 -1.90
N SER A 42 1.33 -8.42 -0.87
CA SER A 42 1.43 -9.82 -0.43
C SER A 42 0.95 -10.78 -1.53
N ALA A 43 1.47 -12.02 -1.52
CA ALA A 43 1.09 -13.02 -2.53
C ALA A 43 -0.42 -13.30 -2.55
N GLU A 44 -1.09 -13.20 -1.40
CA GLU A 44 -2.53 -13.35 -1.28
C GLU A 44 -3.27 -12.17 -1.91
N GLU A 45 -2.83 -10.93 -1.61
CA GLU A 45 -3.45 -9.72 -2.15
C GLU A 45 -3.36 -9.66 -3.67
N VAL A 46 -2.17 -9.83 -4.25
CA VAL A 46 -2.01 -9.76 -5.71
C VAL A 46 -2.79 -10.87 -6.40
N ARG A 47 -2.83 -12.08 -5.85
CA ARG A 47 -3.66 -13.18 -6.36
C ARG A 47 -5.13 -12.81 -6.36
N ASN A 48 -5.65 -12.30 -5.23
CA ASN A 48 -7.07 -11.90 -5.13
C ASN A 48 -7.43 -10.80 -6.13
N LEU A 49 -6.55 -9.83 -6.35
CA LEU A 49 -6.76 -8.76 -7.34
C LEU A 49 -6.78 -9.31 -8.77
N VAL A 50 -5.81 -10.16 -9.13
CA VAL A 50 -5.72 -10.76 -10.47
C VAL A 50 -6.88 -11.72 -10.73
N ASP A 51 -7.27 -12.55 -9.75
CA ASP A 51 -8.41 -13.46 -9.88
C ASP A 51 -9.74 -12.71 -9.97
N GLY A 52 -9.90 -11.61 -9.22
CA GLY A 52 -11.04 -10.73 -9.34
C GLY A 52 -11.14 -10.06 -10.72
N PHE A 53 -10.00 -9.64 -11.26
CA PHE A 53 -9.93 -9.09 -12.61
C PHE A 53 -10.28 -10.13 -13.68
N ARG A 54 -9.75 -11.35 -13.58
CA ARG A 54 -10.07 -12.47 -14.50
C ARG A 54 -11.55 -12.82 -14.48
N LYS A 55 -12.21 -12.77 -13.31
CA LYS A 55 -13.66 -13.01 -13.20
C LYS A 55 -14.47 -11.95 -13.96
N GLN A 56 -14.02 -10.70 -13.93
CA GLN A 56 -14.69 -9.60 -14.62
C GLN A 56 -14.37 -9.56 -16.13
N TYR A 57 -13.15 -9.96 -16.51
CA TYR A 57 -12.63 -9.93 -17.88
C TYR A 57 -12.02 -11.30 -18.24
N PRO A 58 -12.85 -12.35 -18.41
CA PRO A 58 -12.37 -13.73 -18.57
C PRO A 58 -11.63 -13.99 -19.90
N PHE A 59 -11.69 -13.05 -20.82
CA PHE A 59 -10.98 -13.07 -22.09
C PHE A 59 -9.53 -12.58 -22.01
N ILE A 60 -9.07 -12.13 -20.82
CA ILE A 60 -7.67 -11.72 -20.58
C ILE A 60 -6.99 -12.74 -19.67
N ASN A 61 -5.93 -13.37 -20.19
CA ASN A 61 -5.04 -14.22 -19.40
C ASN A 61 -4.10 -13.36 -18.54
N ALA A 62 -4.59 -12.95 -17.39
CA ALA A 62 -3.79 -12.11 -16.48
C ALA A 62 -2.86 -12.97 -15.63
N SER A 63 -1.61 -12.57 -15.49
CA SER A 63 -0.61 -13.19 -14.63
C SER A 63 0.07 -12.16 -13.73
N SER A 64 0.72 -12.62 -12.66
CA SER A 64 1.45 -11.72 -11.78
C SER A 64 2.80 -12.28 -11.37
N TYR A 65 3.78 -11.38 -11.21
CA TYR A 65 5.05 -11.64 -10.56
C TYR A 65 5.15 -10.79 -9.29
N ARG A 66 5.51 -11.42 -8.17
CA ARG A 66 5.61 -10.78 -6.87
C ARG A 66 7.04 -10.78 -6.33
N SER A 67 7.52 -9.63 -5.86
CA SER A 67 8.77 -9.51 -5.12
C SER A 67 8.65 -8.40 -4.06
N GLY A 68 9.66 -8.25 -3.18
CA GLY A 68 9.73 -7.08 -2.29
C GLY A 68 10.07 -5.81 -3.07
N ASP A 69 9.72 -4.65 -2.53
CA ASP A 69 9.83 -3.34 -3.18
C ASP A 69 11.21 -3.08 -3.84
N TYR A 70 12.29 -3.19 -3.08
CA TYR A 70 13.63 -2.88 -3.61
C TYR A 70 14.17 -3.96 -4.55
N ALA A 71 13.79 -5.23 -4.35
CA ALA A 71 14.11 -6.30 -5.29
C ALA A 71 13.35 -6.11 -6.62
N MET A 72 12.09 -5.69 -6.56
CA MET A 72 11.28 -5.33 -7.73
C MET A 72 11.87 -4.14 -8.47
N LEU A 73 12.24 -3.07 -7.76
CA LEU A 73 12.90 -1.88 -8.32
C LEU A 73 14.15 -2.28 -9.12
N ASN A 74 15.02 -3.10 -8.53
CA ASN A 74 16.24 -3.57 -9.18
C ASN A 74 15.95 -4.47 -10.38
N ARG A 75 14.94 -5.33 -10.29
CA ARG A 75 14.52 -6.20 -11.39
C ARG A 75 14.06 -5.39 -12.60
N VAL A 76 13.15 -4.44 -12.41
CA VAL A 76 12.64 -3.57 -13.48
C VAL A 76 13.79 -2.85 -14.18
N ARG A 77 14.73 -2.27 -13.42
CA ARG A 77 15.92 -1.59 -13.98
C ARG A 77 16.80 -2.55 -14.76
N THR A 78 17.00 -3.77 -14.29
CA THR A 78 17.86 -4.77 -14.93
C THR A 78 17.24 -5.28 -16.22
N GLU A 79 15.96 -5.63 -16.19
CA GLU A 79 15.20 -6.08 -17.36
C GLU A 79 15.19 -5.00 -18.45
N ALA A 80 14.89 -3.75 -18.08
CA ALA A 80 14.84 -2.64 -19.03
C ALA A 80 16.20 -2.33 -19.66
N ARG A 81 17.30 -2.41 -18.89
CA ARG A 81 18.68 -2.28 -19.44
C ARG A 81 19.00 -3.40 -20.42
N GLY A 82 18.47 -4.59 -20.20
CA GLY A 82 18.57 -5.73 -21.12
C GLY A 82 17.61 -5.67 -22.30
N GLY A 83 16.80 -4.60 -22.43
CA GLY A 83 15.78 -4.47 -23.48
C GLY A 83 14.52 -5.31 -23.26
N LEU A 84 14.37 -5.95 -22.11
CA LEU A 84 13.21 -6.75 -21.76
C LEU A 84 12.12 -5.86 -21.13
N HIS A 85 10.94 -5.91 -21.72
CA HIS A 85 9.74 -5.22 -21.24
C HIS A 85 8.65 -6.27 -21.00
N ALA A 86 8.71 -6.94 -19.84
CA ALA A 86 7.92 -8.15 -19.56
C ALA A 86 6.68 -7.88 -18.70
N TRP A 87 6.36 -6.63 -18.41
CA TRP A 87 5.23 -6.26 -17.55
C TRP A 87 4.41 -5.11 -18.14
N ASP A 88 3.13 -5.10 -17.82
CA ASP A 88 2.17 -4.08 -18.27
C ASP A 88 1.85 -3.08 -17.17
N VAL A 89 1.64 -3.58 -15.95
CA VAL A 89 1.29 -2.78 -14.79
C VAL A 89 2.20 -3.15 -13.62
N LEU A 90 2.62 -2.14 -12.88
CA LEU A 90 3.36 -2.34 -11.64
C LEU A 90 2.69 -1.58 -10.51
N ASP A 91 2.50 -2.27 -9.36
CA ASP A 91 2.12 -1.66 -8.10
C ASP A 91 3.18 -1.92 -7.03
N MET A 92 3.52 -0.88 -6.26
CA MET A 92 4.53 -0.95 -5.20
C MET A 92 4.40 0.24 -4.23
N THR A 93 5.19 0.22 -3.14
CA THR A 93 5.19 1.35 -2.21
C THR A 93 5.71 2.64 -2.84
N THR A 94 5.47 3.76 -2.17
CA THR A 94 5.64 5.12 -2.72
C THR A 94 7.02 5.37 -3.31
N TYR A 95 8.09 5.11 -2.54
CA TYR A 95 9.44 5.55 -2.94
C TYR A 95 9.98 4.81 -4.15
N PRO A 96 9.94 3.47 -4.19
CA PRO A 96 10.35 2.73 -5.38
C PRO A 96 9.49 3.08 -6.62
N GLY A 97 8.16 3.20 -6.44
CA GLY A 97 7.25 3.58 -7.52
C GLY A 97 7.53 4.98 -8.09
N TYR A 98 7.74 5.95 -7.20
CA TYR A 98 8.13 7.30 -7.59
C TYR A 98 9.49 7.34 -8.34
N SER A 99 10.48 6.57 -7.86
CA SER A 99 11.79 6.48 -8.53
C SER A 99 11.65 5.95 -9.95
N LEU A 100 10.87 4.87 -10.15
CA LEU A 100 10.61 4.33 -11.49
C LEU A 100 9.86 5.31 -12.39
N ALA A 101 8.91 6.07 -11.85
CA ALA A 101 8.22 7.11 -12.60
C ALA A 101 9.18 8.21 -13.08
N LYS A 102 10.07 8.70 -12.22
CA LYS A 102 11.11 9.69 -12.58
C LYS A 102 12.11 9.18 -13.61
N GLU A 103 12.41 7.89 -13.57
CA GLU A 103 13.32 7.23 -14.52
C GLU A 103 12.65 6.92 -15.87
N GLY A 104 11.36 7.26 -16.05
CA GLY A 104 10.63 7.09 -17.29
C GLY A 104 10.12 5.68 -17.56
N TYR A 105 10.03 4.83 -16.52
CA TYR A 105 9.48 3.47 -16.66
C TYR A 105 7.95 3.43 -16.71
N PHE A 106 7.26 4.50 -16.35
CA PHE A 106 5.81 4.58 -16.45
C PHE A 106 5.35 5.48 -17.61
N ALA A 107 4.30 5.05 -18.29
CA ALA A 107 3.56 5.87 -19.25
C ALA A 107 2.57 6.79 -18.51
N LYS A 108 2.28 7.94 -19.09
CA LYS A 108 1.19 8.80 -18.61
C LYS A 108 -0.15 8.13 -18.86
N TYR A 109 -0.92 7.94 -17.79
CA TYR A 109 -2.28 7.45 -17.88
C TYR A 109 -3.19 8.09 -16.83
N ALA A 110 -4.01 9.03 -17.27
CA ALA A 110 -5.04 9.67 -16.45
C ALA A 110 -6.34 8.84 -16.47
N ALA A 111 -6.43 7.80 -15.64
CA ALA A 111 -7.65 7.00 -15.54
C ALA A 111 -8.85 7.90 -15.16
N PRO A 112 -10.05 7.71 -15.76
CA PRO A 112 -11.24 8.52 -15.44
C PRO A 112 -11.65 8.49 -13.98
N GLU A 113 -11.28 7.43 -13.25
CA GLU A 113 -11.51 7.25 -11.82
C GLU A 113 -10.71 8.21 -10.93
N ARG A 114 -9.65 8.85 -11.44
CA ARG A 114 -8.80 9.81 -10.69
C ARG A 114 -9.59 10.94 -10.03
N LYS A 115 -10.72 11.36 -10.60
CA LYS A 115 -11.61 12.38 -10.02
C LYS A 115 -12.19 12.02 -8.64
N PHE A 116 -12.22 10.72 -8.32
CA PHE A 116 -12.69 10.21 -7.04
C PHE A 116 -11.56 9.99 -6.04
N ILE A 117 -10.30 10.10 -6.45
CA ILE A 117 -9.14 9.82 -5.63
C ILE A 117 -8.87 10.99 -4.67
N ARG A 118 -8.41 10.68 -3.48
CA ARG A 118 -8.02 11.63 -2.44
C ARG A 118 -6.85 12.49 -2.91
N GLU A 119 -6.82 13.72 -2.43
CA GLU A 119 -5.64 14.58 -2.56
C GLU A 119 -4.41 13.90 -1.96
N GLY A 120 -3.22 14.14 -2.52
CA GLY A 120 -1.97 13.49 -2.10
C GLY A 120 -1.79 12.04 -2.60
N HIS A 121 -2.82 11.41 -3.20
CA HIS A 121 -2.77 10.06 -3.76
C HIS A 121 -2.58 10.04 -5.28
N LEU A 122 -2.31 11.18 -5.88
CA LEU A 122 -2.19 11.39 -7.33
C LEU A 122 -0.82 11.94 -7.68
N ASP A 123 -0.23 11.45 -8.76
CA ASP A 123 0.85 12.14 -9.44
C ASP A 123 0.28 13.23 -10.37
N ASP A 124 0.77 14.47 -10.25
CA ASP A 124 0.30 15.61 -11.03
C ASP A 124 0.50 15.41 -12.52
N GLN A 125 1.54 14.66 -12.91
CA GLN A 125 1.84 14.35 -14.32
C GLN A 125 1.15 13.09 -14.84
N SER A 126 0.39 12.38 -13.97
CA SER A 126 -0.36 11.17 -14.31
C SER A 126 0.49 9.94 -14.69
N TYR A 127 1.71 9.84 -14.21
CA TYR A 127 2.50 8.63 -14.36
C TYR A 127 2.03 7.50 -13.43
N TRP A 128 1.46 7.86 -12.25
CA TRP A 128 0.91 6.89 -11.31
C TRP A 128 -0.33 7.42 -10.60
N THR A 129 -1.06 6.51 -10.00
CA THR A 129 -2.17 6.79 -9.07
C THR A 129 -2.05 5.82 -7.91
N SER A 130 -2.14 6.30 -6.67
CA SER A 130 -2.21 5.37 -5.54
C SER A 130 -3.53 4.62 -5.54
N ILE A 131 -3.49 3.32 -5.29
CA ILE A 131 -4.71 2.49 -5.18
C ILE A 131 -5.18 2.38 -3.73
N LEU A 132 -4.26 2.54 -2.78
CA LEU A 132 -4.53 2.47 -1.34
C LEU A 132 -3.40 3.13 -0.56
N SER A 133 -3.55 3.20 0.77
CA SER A 133 -2.46 3.49 1.69
C SER A 133 -2.38 2.46 2.80
N ASN A 134 -1.16 2.06 3.14
CA ASN A 134 -0.87 1.18 4.26
C ASN A 134 -0.52 2.02 5.50
N VAL A 135 -1.43 2.06 6.47
CA VAL A 135 -1.27 2.84 7.70
C VAL A 135 -0.25 2.17 8.61
N ASN A 136 0.78 2.93 9.01
CA ASN A 136 1.77 2.47 9.97
C ASN A 136 1.26 2.69 11.40
N VAL A 137 1.37 1.66 12.23
CA VAL A 137 0.92 1.66 13.61
C VAL A 137 1.99 1.07 14.53
N VAL A 138 1.84 1.27 15.83
CA VAL A 138 2.54 0.47 16.84
C VAL A 138 1.61 -0.69 17.22
N VAL A 139 2.06 -1.92 16.97
CA VAL A 139 1.37 -3.15 17.35
C VAL A 139 1.98 -3.68 18.64
N TYR A 140 1.16 -4.21 19.52
CA TYR A 140 1.65 -4.81 20.79
C TYR A 140 1.07 -6.21 21.00
N ASN A 141 1.84 -7.06 21.68
CA ASN A 141 1.39 -8.37 22.09
C ASN A 141 0.59 -8.24 23.41
N THR A 142 -0.70 -8.61 23.38
CA THR A 142 -1.63 -8.44 24.51
C THR A 142 -1.33 -9.35 25.71
N LYS A 143 -0.49 -10.39 25.54
CA LYS A 143 -0.01 -11.24 26.63
C LYS A 143 1.24 -10.68 27.31
N LEU A 144 2.00 -9.81 26.63
CA LEU A 144 3.27 -9.26 27.12
C LEU A 144 3.18 -7.81 27.57
N VAL A 145 2.14 -7.09 27.12
CA VAL A 145 1.94 -5.66 27.41
C VAL A 145 0.66 -5.47 28.19
N ASN A 146 0.77 -5.01 29.44
CA ASN A 146 -0.37 -4.65 30.27
C ASN A 146 -1.04 -3.37 29.72
N ARG A 147 -2.35 -3.23 29.90
CA ARG A 147 -3.15 -2.10 29.39
C ARG A 147 -2.58 -0.74 29.80
N ASP A 148 -2.15 -0.59 31.07
CA ASP A 148 -1.61 0.66 31.60
C ASP A 148 -0.22 1.01 31.05
N SER A 149 0.45 0.02 30.44
CA SER A 149 1.78 0.17 29.84
C SER A 149 1.75 0.46 28.34
N ILE A 150 0.57 0.44 27.70
CA ILE A 150 0.44 0.68 26.26
C ILE A 150 0.91 2.12 25.94
N PRO A 151 1.83 2.30 24.97
CA PRO A 151 2.27 3.63 24.55
C PRO A 151 1.11 4.51 24.09
N LYS A 152 1.08 5.77 24.50
CA LYS A 152 0.08 6.77 24.10
C LYS A 152 0.64 7.83 23.15
N ARG A 153 1.96 7.96 23.10
CA ARG A 153 2.71 8.86 22.23
C ARG A 153 4.06 8.26 21.89
N TYR A 154 4.74 8.79 20.88
CA TYR A 154 6.03 8.24 20.43
C TYR A 154 7.12 8.28 21.51
N GLU A 155 7.13 9.30 22.37
CA GLU A 155 8.11 9.43 23.47
C GLU A 155 8.02 8.25 24.47
N ASP A 156 6.84 7.64 24.63
CA ASP A 156 6.66 6.49 25.52
C ASP A 156 7.44 5.24 25.05
N LEU A 157 7.80 5.18 23.72
CA LEU A 157 8.67 4.15 23.18
C LEU A 157 10.12 4.26 23.68
N LEU A 158 10.50 5.41 24.22
CA LEU A 158 11.84 5.68 24.75
C LEU A 158 12.01 5.24 26.20
N ASP A 159 10.95 4.74 26.83
CA ASP A 159 11.01 4.20 28.20
C ASP A 159 11.94 2.96 28.23
N VAL A 160 12.79 2.89 29.23
CA VAL A 160 13.77 1.80 29.43
C VAL A 160 13.11 0.41 29.51
N LYS A 161 11.85 0.33 29.93
CA LYS A 161 11.08 -0.93 29.97
C LYS A 161 10.95 -1.62 28.61
N TRP A 162 11.09 -0.86 27.49
CA TRP A 162 10.99 -1.35 26.12
C TRP A 162 12.34 -1.73 25.51
N LYS A 163 13.45 -1.48 26.20
CA LYS A 163 14.80 -1.74 25.67
C LYS A 163 14.99 -3.21 25.33
N GLY A 164 15.29 -3.51 24.06
CA GLY A 164 15.44 -4.87 23.54
C GLY A 164 14.11 -5.63 23.35
N LYS A 165 12.95 -4.97 23.51
CA LYS A 165 11.62 -5.59 23.40
C LYS A 165 10.78 -5.05 22.24
N MET A 166 11.39 -4.33 21.33
CA MET A 166 10.72 -3.75 20.16
C MET A 166 11.26 -4.35 18.86
N GLY A 167 10.37 -4.66 17.92
CA GLY A 167 10.70 -5.10 16.58
C GLY A 167 10.36 -4.04 15.54
N MET A 168 11.10 -4.01 14.41
CA MET A 168 10.88 -3.11 13.29
C MET A 168 11.32 -3.74 11.97
N GLU A 169 10.65 -3.34 10.88
CA GLU A 169 11.09 -3.63 9.52
C GLU A 169 12.44 -2.95 9.21
N GLN A 170 13.43 -3.74 8.79
CA GLN A 170 14.78 -3.22 8.49
C GLN A 170 14.85 -2.29 7.28
N TYR A 171 13.80 -2.20 6.47
CA TYR A 171 13.69 -1.34 5.29
C TYR A 171 12.59 -0.29 5.45
N ALA A 172 12.26 0.13 6.67
CA ALA A 172 11.22 1.11 6.95
C ALA A 172 11.62 2.56 6.58
N TYR A 173 12.39 2.72 5.51
CA TYR A 173 12.96 4.02 5.07
C TYR A 173 11.90 5.06 4.75
N GLU A 174 10.79 4.65 4.12
CA GLU A 174 9.68 5.54 3.79
C GLU A 174 9.00 6.08 5.05
N TRP A 175 8.70 5.19 6.02
CA TRP A 175 8.16 5.62 7.32
C TRP A 175 9.11 6.59 8.01
N PHE A 176 10.40 6.25 8.09
CA PHE A 176 11.43 7.08 8.72
C PHE A 176 11.49 8.49 8.14
N ALA A 177 11.62 8.60 6.81
CA ALA A 177 11.74 9.90 6.14
C ALA A 177 10.48 10.74 6.32
N ASN A 178 9.29 10.13 6.26
CA ASN A 178 8.04 10.84 6.52
C ASN A 178 7.89 11.23 7.99
N MET A 179 8.35 10.42 8.94
CA MET A 179 8.38 10.81 10.36
C MET A 179 9.30 12.01 10.60
N LEU A 180 10.50 12.06 9.97
CA LEU A 180 11.35 13.25 10.04
C LEU A 180 10.66 14.49 9.48
N TYR A 181 9.92 14.32 8.38
CA TYR A 181 9.20 15.41 7.74
C TYR A 181 8.07 15.97 8.63
N VAL A 182 7.24 15.09 9.22
CA VAL A 182 6.08 15.51 10.01
C VAL A 182 6.44 15.93 11.46
N MET A 183 7.51 15.38 12.03
CA MET A 183 8.03 15.79 13.35
C MET A 183 8.91 17.03 13.27
N GLY A 184 9.34 17.44 12.07
CA GLY A 184 10.44 18.40 11.86
C GLY A 184 11.79 17.68 11.84
N GLU A 185 12.70 18.12 10.96
CA GLU A 185 13.94 17.39 10.68
C GLU A 185 14.81 17.19 11.93
N GLU A 186 15.09 18.23 12.68
CA GLU A 186 15.97 18.13 13.86
C GLU A 186 15.31 17.43 15.06
N PRO A 187 14.05 17.75 15.47
CA PRO A 187 13.36 16.98 16.50
C PRO A 187 13.18 15.50 16.12
N GLY A 188 12.86 15.22 14.84
CA GLY A 188 12.73 13.86 14.33
C GLY A 188 14.04 13.08 14.41
N LYS A 189 15.17 13.67 13.99
CA LYS A 189 16.51 13.05 14.13
C LYS A 189 16.86 12.78 15.59
N ALA A 190 16.58 13.70 16.48
CA ALA A 190 16.84 13.52 17.91
C ALA A 190 16.00 12.37 18.48
N PHE A 191 14.72 12.28 18.12
CA PHE A 191 13.85 11.16 18.50
C PHE A 191 14.37 9.83 17.94
N MET A 192 14.69 9.75 16.64
CA MET A 192 15.15 8.51 16.00
C MET A 192 16.47 8.00 16.60
N LYS A 193 17.39 8.91 16.96
CA LYS A 193 18.63 8.54 17.64
C LYS A 193 18.34 7.86 18.98
N ARG A 194 17.49 8.46 19.82
CA ARG A 194 17.08 7.88 21.11
C ARG A 194 16.31 6.57 20.95
N LEU A 195 15.50 6.46 19.89
CA LEU A 195 14.79 5.23 19.57
C LEU A 195 15.77 4.10 19.18
N GLY A 196 16.85 4.40 18.44
CA GLY A 196 17.91 3.44 18.13
C GLY A 196 18.63 2.91 19.38
N GLU A 197 18.78 3.73 20.42
CA GLU A 197 19.38 3.33 21.72
C GLU A 197 18.53 2.28 22.47
N GLN A 198 17.28 2.06 22.04
CA GLN A 198 16.39 1.04 22.60
C GLN A 198 16.71 -0.40 22.16
N ARG A 199 17.76 -0.64 21.35
CA ARG A 199 18.15 -1.97 20.87
C ARG A 199 17.01 -2.70 20.16
N ILE A 200 16.50 -2.09 19.10
CA ILE A 200 15.40 -2.62 18.29
C ILE A 200 15.85 -3.92 17.60
N VAL A 201 14.96 -4.90 17.52
CA VAL A 201 15.14 -6.14 16.76
C VAL A 201 14.69 -5.90 15.32
N TYR A 202 15.60 -6.00 14.35
CA TYR A 202 15.31 -5.78 12.94
C TYR A 202 15.09 -7.10 12.19
N ARG A 203 14.02 -7.18 11.40
CA ARG A 203 13.71 -8.31 10.51
C ARG A 203 13.20 -7.78 9.17
N GLY A 204 13.46 -8.52 8.08
CA GLY A 204 12.94 -8.19 6.77
C GLY A 204 11.48 -8.59 6.62
N GLY A 205 10.61 -7.66 6.22
CA GLY A 205 9.19 -7.91 5.94
C GLY A 205 8.25 -7.60 7.11
N ARG A 206 7.31 -6.68 6.90
CA ARG A 206 6.33 -6.29 7.93
C ARG A 206 5.40 -7.44 8.32
N THR A 207 5.07 -8.34 7.39
CA THR A 207 4.28 -9.55 7.68
C THR A 207 5.01 -10.42 8.69
N LEU A 208 6.29 -10.77 8.42
CA LEU A 208 7.11 -11.56 9.33
C LEU A 208 7.24 -10.89 10.71
N ASN A 209 7.50 -9.58 10.75
CA ASN A 209 7.56 -8.86 12.02
C ASN A 209 6.25 -8.95 12.82
N THR A 210 5.09 -8.89 12.15
CA THR A 210 3.79 -9.03 12.83
C THR A 210 3.58 -10.45 13.36
N GLU A 211 4.02 -11.47 12.63
CA GLU A 211 3.98 -12.89 13.04
C GLU A 211 4.88 -13.16 14.25
N LEU A 212 6.12 -12.66 14.24
CA LEU A 212 7.07 -12.77 15.33
C LEU A 212 6.58 -12.04 16.60
N LEU A 213 5.97 -10.86 16.43
CA LEU A 213 5.30 -10.15 17.52
C LEU A 213 4.17 -11.00 18.14
N ALA A 214 3.33 -11.60 17.29
CA ALA A 214 2.24 -12.46 17.75
C ALA A 214 2.76 -13.70 18.48
N ALA A 215 3.89 -14.26 18.05
CA ALA A 215 4.59 -15.35 18.70
C ALA A 215 5.28 -14.96 20.02
N GLY A 216 5.46 -13.65 20.29
CA GLY A 216 6.04 -13.13 21.53
C GLY A 216 7.56 -12.91 21.47
N GLU A 217 8.19 -12.84 20.29
CA GLU A 217 9.64 -12.56 20.18
C GLU A 217 9.98 -11.16 20.70
N PHE A 218 9.05 -10.20 20.54
CA PHE A 218 9.12 -8.86 21.13
C PHE A 218 7.75 -8.37 21.57
N SER A 219 7.72 -7.36 22.43
CA SER A 219 6.48 -6.87 23.04
C SER A 219 5.76 -5.84 22.17
N LEU A 220 6.51 -5.01 21.44
CA LEU A 220 6.01 -3.96 20.55
C LEU A 220 6.59 -4.13 19.14
N GLY A 221 5.81 -3.83 18.13
CA GLY A 221 6.25 -3.72 16.74
C GLY A 221 6.02 -2.30 16.22
N ILE A 222 7.08 -1.63 15.76
CA ILE A 222 7.05 -0.25 15.30
C ILE A 222 6.94 -0.23 13.78
N ALA A 223 6.16 0.73 13.23
CA ALA A 223 5.94 0.90 11.79
C ALA A 223 5.43 -0.39 11.10
N LEU A 224 4.58 -1.15 11.80
CA LEU A 224 3.87 -2.29 11.22
C LEU A 224 2.56 -1.83 10.58
N TYR A 225 2.04 -2.61 9.64
CA TYR A 225 0.81 -2.24 8.93
C TYR A 225 -0.44 -2.63 9.69
N LEU A 226 -1.35 -1.66 9.86
CA LEU A 226 -2.65 -1.79 10.51
C LEU A 226 -3.45 -2.98 9.99
N HIS A 227 -3.57 -3.12 8.67
CA HIS A 227 -4.36 -4.18 8.04
C HIS A 227 -3.84 -5.58 8.39
N ARG A 228 -2.52 -5.77 8.49
CA ARG A 228 -1.92 -7.06 8.91
C ARG A 228 -2.17 -7.36 10.38
N ALA A 229 -1.98 -6.36 11.25
CA ALA A 229 -2.30 -6.52 12.67
C ALA A 229 -3.78 -6.87 12.88
N ARG A 230 -4.68 -6.19 12.15
CA ARG A 230 -6.12 -6.46 12.20
C ARG A 230 -6.46 -7.87 11.71
N ASP A 231 -5.94 -8.30 10.56
CA ASP A 231 -6.17 -9.63 10.01
C ASP A 231 -5.75 -10.71 11.01
N MET A 232 -4.53 -10.60 11.54
CA MET A 232 -4.01 -11.57 12.52
C MET A 232 -4.81 -11.56 13.82
N ARG A 233 -5.20 -10.39 14.33
CA ARG A 233 -6.08 -10.29 15.50
C ARG A 233 -7.43 -10.97 15.26
N ASN A 234 -8.02 -10.75 14.10
CA ASN A 234 -9.30 -11.39 13.72
C ASN A 234 -9.19 -12.93 13.62
N LYS A 235 -8.00 -13.44 13.31
CA LYS A 235 -7.66 -14.87 13.31
C LYS A 235 -7.30 -15.41 14.71
N GLY A 236 -7.42 -14.58 15.75
CA GLY A 236 -7.18 -14.99 17.14
C GLY A 236 -5.77 -14.77 17.65
N ALA A 237 -4.89 -14.10 16.91
CA ALA A 237 -3.55 -13.77 17.41
C ALA A 237 -3.63 -12.80 18.60
N PRO A 238 -2.78 -12.98 19.65
CA PRO A 238 -2.80 -12.16 20.86
C PRO A 238 -2.12 -10.81 20.62
N ILE A 239 -2.60 -10.03 19.65
CA ILE A 239 -2.07 -8.71 19.31
C ILE A 239 -3.18 -7.68 19.19
N ASP A 240 -2.83 -6.41 19.43
CA ASP A 240 -3.66 -5.25 19.14
C ASP A 240 -2.73 -4.09 18.79
N TRP A 241 -3.27 -2.93 18.41
CA TRP A 241 -2.49 -1.78 17.97
C TRP A 241 -2.90 -0.50 18.66
N VAL A 242 -2.01 0.49 18.61
CA VAL A 242 -2.31 1.87 18.91
C VAL A 242 -1.97 2.75 17.72
N MET A 243 -2.78 3.79 17.53
CA MET A 243 -2.52 4.88 16.61
C MET A 243 -1.78 5.96 17.39
N LEU A 244 -0.49 6.13 17.12
CA LEU A 244 0.29 7.24 17.69
C LEU A 244 0.35 8.38 16.67
N GLU A 245 0.24 9.61 17.16
CA GLU A 245 0.36 10.78 16.30
C GLU A 245 1.78 11.35 16.34
N PRO A 246 2.32 11.77 15.18
CA PRO A 246 1.75 11.69 13.84
C PRO A 246 1.74 10.25 13.29
N SER A 247 0.64 9.84 12.63
CA SER A 247 0.57 8.54 11.95
C SER A 247 0.84 8.71 10.46
N VAL A 248 1.76 7.92 9.92
CA VAL A 248 2.13 7.94 8.49
C VAL A 248 1.48 6.78 7.77
N ALA A 249 0.92 7.04 6.58
CA ALA A 249 0.40 6.02 5.68
C ALA A 249 1.23 5.96 4.38
N ASN A 250 1.84 4.82 4.11
CA ASN A 250 2.58 4.61 2.88
C ASN A 250 1.60 4.45 1.72
N LEU A 251 1.71 5.30 0.70
CA LEU A 251 0.93 5.17 -0.52
C LEU A 251 1.33 3.88 -1.26
N HIS A 252 0.44 3.41 -2.12
CA HIS A 252 0.68 2.26 -2.99
C HIS A 252 0.39 2.63 -4.46
N PRO A 253 1.33 3.32 -5.11
CA PRO A 253 1.23 3.70 -6.51
C PRO A 253 1.04 2.51 -7.45
N VAL A 254 0.16 2.67 -8.42
CA VAL A 254 0.05 1.81 -9.60
C VAL A 254 0.37 2.63 -10.85
N GLY A 255 1.20 2.08 -11.73
CA GLY A 255 1.59 2.72 -13.00
C GLY A 255 1.51 1.75 -14.17
N LEU A 256 1.16 2.29 -15.35
CA LEU A 256 1.25 1.59 -16.63
C LEU A 256 2.70 1.60 -17.11
N ALA A 257 3.24 0.48 -17.57
CA ALA A 257 4.59 0.46 -18.14
C ALA A 257 4.71 1.39 -19.35
N ALA A 258 5.82 2.12 -19.45
CA ALA A 258 6.10 2.99 -20.60
C ALA A 258 6.18 2.21 -21.92
N LYS A 259 6.58 0.94 -21.83
CA LYS A 259 6.66 0.00 -22.97
C LYS A 259 5.85 -1.26 -22.65
N ALA A 260 4.62 -1.10 -22.16
CA ALA A 260 3.73 -2.21 -21.87
C ALA A 260 3.50 -3.05 -23.14
N PRO A 261 3.71 -4.39 -23.10
CA PRO A 261 3.33 -5.28 -24.19
C PRO A 261 1.81 -5.24 -24.46
N HIS A 262 0.99 -5.09 -23.42
CA HIS A 262 -0.47 -5.11 -23.49
C HIS A 262 -1.07 -3.85 -22.84
N PRO A 263 -0.89 -2.65 -23.46
CA PRO A 263 -1.22 -1.37 -22.83
C PRO A 263 -2.71 -1.18 -22.57
N SER A 264 -3.60 -1.76 -23.38
CA SER A 264 -5.04 -1.64 -23.18
C SER A 264 -5.52 -2.52 -22.02
N ALA A 265 -5.00 -3.74 -21.89
CA ALA A 265 -5.24 -4.62 -20.74
C ALA A 265 -4.69 -4.00 -19.45
N GLY A 266 -3.51 -3.38 -19.51
CA GLY A 266 -2.91 -2.63 -18.41
C GLY A 266 -3.79 -1.46 -17.94
N LYS A 267 -4.29 -0.63 -18.88
CA LYS A 267 -5.23 0.46 -18.55
C LYS A 267 -6.52 -0.06 -17.94
N LEU A 268 -7.05 -1.17 -18.46
CA LEU A 268 -8.27 -1.79 -17.96
C LEU A 268 -8.06 -2.31 -16.53
N PHE A 269 -6.90 -2.89 -16.22
CA PHE A 269 -6.55 -3.36 -14.88
C PHE A 269 -6.41 -2.19 -13.89
N ILE A 270 -5.75 -1.09 -14.27
CA ILE A 270 -5.66 0.12 -13.42
C ILE A 270 -7.06 0.64 -13.08
N ARG A 271 -7.96 0.72 -14.07
CA ARG A 271 -9.36 1.13 -13.85
C ARG A 271 -10.09 0.17 -12.91
N TYR A 272 -9.87 -1.14 -13.06
CA TYR A 272 -10.42 -2.15 -12.16
C TYR A 272 -9.95 -1.91 -10.72
N LEU A 273 -8.64 -1.68 -10.49
CA LEU A 273 -8.10 -1.39 -9.16
C LEU A 273 -8.69 -0.11 -8.53
N LEU A 274 -9.02 0.89 -9.34
CA LEU A 274 -9.61 2.17 -8.91
C LEU A 274 -11.15 2.11 -8.85
N SER A 275 -11.78 0.99 -9.19
CA SER A 275 -13.23 0.83 -9.14
C SER A 275 -13.77 0.80 -7.71
N GLN A 276 -15.01 1.27 -7.51
CA GLN A 276 -15.66 1.30 -6.20
C GLN A 276 -15.63 -0.07 -5.48
N PRO A 277 -15.98 -1.21 -6.13
CA PRO A 277 -15.98 -2.51 -5.45
C PRO A 277 -14.61 -2.94 -4.92
N VAL A 278 -13.52 -2.69 -5.68
CA VAL A 278 -12.15 -3.01 -5.26
C VAL A 278 -11.69 -2.10 -4.13
N GLN A 279 -12.01 -0.82 -4.21
CA GLN A 279 -11.66 0.16 -3.18
C GLN A 279 -12.39 -0.13 -1.85
N GLU A 280 -13.65 -0.56 -1.90
CA GLU A 280 -14.37 -1.05 -0.72
C GLU A 280 -13.79 -2.37 -0.18
N ALA A 281 -13.23 -3.23 -1.04
CA ALA A 281 -12.53 -4.43 -0.59
C ALA A 281 -11.25 -4.08 0.19
N PHE A 282 -10.47 -3.09 -0.24
CA PHE A 282 -9.32 -2.57 0.52
C PHE A 282 -9.75 -2.03 1.89
N ALA A 283 -10.84 -1.28 1.95
CA ALA A 283 -11.37 -0.79 3.22
C ALA A 283 -11.76 -1.94 4.17
N ARG A 284 -12.44 -2.97 3.65
CA ARG A 284 -12.81 -4.15 4.45
C ARG A 284 -11.58 -4.90 4.99
N SER A 285 -10.47 -4.92 4.27
CA SER A 285 -9.22 -5.51 4.77
C SER A 285 -8.51 -4.65 5.82
N GLY A 286 -8.91 -3.37 5.99
CA GLY A 286 -8.30 -2.42 6.92
C GLY A 286 -7.20 -1.56 6.28
N GLN A 287 -7.10 -1.59 4.95
CA GLN A 287 -6.28 -0.66 4.18
C GLN A 287 -7.06 0.62 3.92
N LEU A 288 -6.40 1.75 3.87
CA LEU A 288 -7.04 3.03 3.55
C LEU A 288 -7.20 3.12 2.01
N PRO A 289 -8.44 3.06 1.47
CA PRO A 289 -8.64 3.15 0.03
C PRO A 289 -8.24 4.52 -0.49
N ALA A 290 -7.74 4.58 -1.72
CA ALA A 290 -7.40 5.84 -2.35
C ALA A 290 -8.64 6.68 -2.74
N ARG A 291 -9.80 6.02 -2.98
CA ARG A 291 -11.06 6.73 -3.25
C ARG A 291 -11.63 7.39 -2.00
N LYS A 292 -11.99 8.67 -2.12
CA LYS A 292 -12.61 9.46 -1.03
C LYS A 292 -14.05 9.03 -0.70
N ASP A 293 -14.72 8.35 -1.63
CA ASP A 293 -16.09 7.86 -1.50
C ASP A 293 -16.15 6.37 -1.11
N ALA A 294 -15.03 5.79 -0.67
CA ALA A 294 -14.94 4.43 -0.15
C ALA A 294 -14.45 4.42 1.30
N GLY A 295 -14.74 3.35 2.03
CA GLY A 295 -14.18 3.10 3.36
C GLY A 295 -14.88 3.82 4.51
N ALA A 296 -16.19 4.02 4.45
CA ALA A 296 -16.97 4.67 5.51
C ALA A 296 -16.77 4.04 6.92
N GLY A 297 -16.48 2.73 7.00
CA GLY A 297 -16.27 2.02 8.28
C GLY A 297 -14.84 2.08 8.83
N LEU A 298 -13.91 2.83 8.21
CA LEU A 298 -12.52 2.86 8.65
C LEU A 298 -12.27 3.76 9.88
N LYS A 299 -13.15 4.71 10.19
CA LYS A 299 -12.98 5.64 11.31
C LYS A 299 -12.72 4.94 12.64
N ASP A 300 -13.46 3.87 12.92
CA ASP A 300 -13.31 3.11 14.17
C ASP A 300 -11.98 2.36 14.22
N ILE A 301 -11.52 1.85 13.07
CA ILE A 301 -10.26 1.11 12.93
C ILE A 301 -9.06 2.07 13.11
N LEU A 302 -9.19 3.28 12.59
CA LEU A 302 -8.20 4.35 12.71
C LEU A 302 -8.26 5.04 14.08
N ARG A 303 -9.24 4.69 14.94
CA ARG A 303 -9.38 5.23 16.30
C ARG A 303 -9.40 6.76 16.37
N GLY A 304 -9.97 7.39 15.32
CA GLY A 304 -10.09 8.86 15.22
C GLY A 304 -8.82 9.58 14.73
N VAL A 305 -7.71 8.87 14.49
CA VAL A 305 -6.48 9.46 13.94
C VAL A 305 -6.56 9.49 12.42
N GLU A 306 -6.24 10.62 11.81
CA GLU A 306 -6.12 10.74 10.35
C GLU A 306 -4.66 10.51 9.94
N PRO A 307 -4.36 9.46 9.17
CA PRO A 307 -3.01 9.17 8.76
C PRO A 307 -2.49 10.16 7.71
N TYR A 308 -1.27 10.62 7.87
CA TYR A 308 -0.57 11.48 6.94
C TYR A 308 -0.08 10.69 5.72
N PRO A 309 -0.46 11.04 4.48
CA PRO A 309 0.00 10.33 3.30
C PRO A 309 1.49 10.58 3.05
N SER A 310 2.24 9.52 2.72
CA SER A 310 3.66 9.63 2.39
C SER A 310 3.92 10.65 1.30
N GLN A 311 4.94 11.48 1.50
CA GLN A 311 5.40 12.46 0.52
C GLN A 311 6.34 11.80 -0.49
N ALA A 312 5.86 11.55 -1.70
CA ALA A 312 6.63 10.86 -2.75
C ALA A 312 7.97 11.56 -3.04
N LYS A 313 8.02 12.90 -3.01
CA LYS A 313 9.22 13.70 -3.27
C LYS A 313 10.37 13.45 -2.28
N LEU A 314 10.10 12.92 -1.08
CA LEU A 314 11.16 12.55 -0.14
C LEU A 314 12.01 11.37 -0.67
N ALA A 315 11.53 10.63 -1.67
CA ALA A 315 12.32 9.64 -2.39
C ALA A 315 13.49 10.22 -3.18
N ASP A 316 13.50 11.52 -3.47
CA ASP A 316 14.64 12.19 -4.10
C ASP A 316 15.90 12.12 -3.23
N ARG A 317 15.73 12.00 -1.92
CA ARG A 317 16.82 11.82 -0.94
C ARG A 317 16.91 10.38 -0.43
N LEU A 318 16.49 9.38 -1.22
CA LEU A 318 16.36 7.99 -0.75
C LEU A 318 17.66 7.44 -0.17
N ASN A 319 18.80 7.58 -0.86
CA ASN A 319 20.06 7.05 -0.37
C ASN A 319 20.49 7.73 0.93
N GLU A 320 20.36 9.05 1.02
CA GLU A 320 20.62 9.81 2.24
C GLU A 320 19.72 9.37 3.39
N ASN A 321 18.43 9.16 3.14
CA ASN A 321 17.49 8.66 4.12
C ASN A 321 17.81 7.22 4.57
N ILE A 322 18.30 6.36 3.67
CA ILE A 322 18.76 5.01 4.01
C ILE A 322 19.98 5.06 4.96
N ASP A 323 20.98 5.88 4.62
CA ASP A 323 22.18 6.00 5.44
C ASP A 323 21.84 6.59 6.82
N LEU A 324 20.99 7.61 6.86
CA LEU A 324 20.55 8.25 8.08
C LEU A 324 19.71 7.31 8.96
N PHE A 325 18.81 6.54 8.35
CA PHE A 325 18.01 5.50 9.01
C PHE A 325 18.92 4.46 9.69
N LYS A 326 19.86 3.90 8.94
CA LYS A 326 20.80 2.92 9.47
C LYS A 326 21.63 3.49 10.62
N LYS A 327 22.14 4.71 10.43
CA LYS A 327 22.97 5.40 11.44
C LYS A 327 22.20 5.69 12.72
N LEU A 328 21.03 6.34 12.62
CA LEU A 328 20.29 6.81 13.79
C LEU A 328 19.60 5.67 14.53
N LEU A 329 19.04 4.70 13.80
CA LEU A 329 18.34 3.55 14.38
C LEU A 329 19.26 2.36 14.65
N GLN A 330 20.58 2.48 14.38
CA GLN A 330 21.59 1.44 14.63
C GLN A 330 21.22 0.10 13.96
N VAL A 331 20.74 0.16 12.72
CA VAL A 331 20.42 -1.04 11.93
C VAL A 331 21.70 -1.75 11.52
N PRO A 332 21.81 -3.07 11.78
CA PRO A 332 22.99 -3.85 11.44
C PRO A 332 23.40 -3.84 9.97
#